data_04f92bf79d30fe6526858d144f5ac758
#
_entry.id   04f92bf79d30fe6526858d144f5ac758
#
_cell.length_a   1.000
_cell.length_b   1.000
_cell.length_c   1.000
_cell.angle_alpha   90.00
_cell.angle_beta   90.00
_cell.angle_gamma   90.00
#
_symmetry.space_group_name_H-M   'P 1'
#
loop_
_entity.id
_entity.type
_entity.pdbx_description
1 polymer ?
#
loop_
_entity_poly.entity_id
_entity_poly.type
_entity_poly.pdbx_seq_one_letter_code
_entity_poly.pdbx_strand_id
1 'polypeptide(L)'
;MSAIGVSANRLEILQIAKAVAEEKSIDQKIVIEAMQEAIEKAAKAKYGQEHDIRAQIDPVTGEQTLLRVLTVVSDEEYEDEAKQLRLAEAKKIDPSLELGSELTEELPPFDFGRVA
;
A
#
# COMPACT_ATOMS: atom_id res chain seq x y z
N MET A 1 0.78 -9.86 -23.08
CA MET A 1 2.12 -9.89 -22.49
C MET A 1 2.22 -9.19 -21.15
N SER A 2 1.23 -8.39 -20.80
CA SER A 2 1.22 -7.72 -19.51
C SER A 2 1.26 -8.72 -18.34
N ALA A 3 0.62 -9.88 -18.48
CA ALA A 3 0.63 -10.90 -17.44
C ALA A 3 2.04 -11.44 -17.19
N ILE A 4 2.84 -11.59 -18.25
CA ILE A 4 4.21 -12.04 -18.14
C ILE A 4 5.05 -10.97 -17.45
N GLY A 5 4.84 -9.70 -17.81
CA GLY A 5 5.56 -8.59 -17.18
C GLY A 5 5.25 -8.47 -15.70
N VAL A 6 3.97 -8.65 -15.32
CA VAL A 6 3.57 -8.60 -13.92
C VAL A 6 4.19 -9.75 -13.14
N SER A 7 4.19 -10.96 -13.71
CA SER A 7 4.80 -12.12 -13.06
C SER A 7 6.30 -11.95 -12.90
N ALA A 8 6.98 -11.39 -13.92
CA ALA A 8 8.40 -11.13 -13.84
C ALA A 8 8.72 -10.12 -12.74
N ASN A 9 7.90 -9.07 -12.62
CA ASN A 9 8.10 -8.07 -11.56
C ASN A 9 7.93 -8.66 -10.17
N ARG A 10 6.95 -9.54 -9.99
CA ARG A 10 6.73 -10.22 -8.72
C ARG A 10 7.91 -11.10 -8.34
N LEU A 11 8.37 -11.91 -9.29
CA LEU A 11 9.52 -12.77 -9.07
C LEU A 11 10.78 -11.96 -8.82
N GLU A 12 10.97 -10.89 -9.56
CA GLU A 12 12.12 -10.01 -9.41
C GLU A 12 12.18 -9.41 -8.00
N ILE A 13 11.05 -8.96 -7.48
CA ILE A 13 10.96 -8.41 -6.14
C ILE A 13 11.41 -9.44 -5.11
N LEU A 14 10.91 -10.67 -5.22
CA LEU A 14 11.28 -11.74 -4.29
C LEU A 14 12.74 -12.12 -4.42
N GLN A 15 13.29 -12.13 -5.62
CA GLN A 15 14.70 -12.43 -5.85
C GLN A 15 15.60 -11.37 -5.26
N ILE A 16 15.23 -10.10 -5.43
CA ILE A 16 15.98 -8.98 -4.85
C ILE A 16 15.95 -9.07 -3.33
N ALA A 17 14.77 -9.30 -2.76
CA ALA A 17 14.62 -9.42 -1.32
C ALA A 17 15.48 -10.54 -0.76
N LYS A 18 15.49 -11.68 -1.42
CA LYS A 18 16.28 -12.83 -1.00
C LYS A 18 17.78 -12.53 -1.08
N ALA A 19 18.22 -11.94 -2.19
CA ALA A 19 19.63 -11.63 -2.39
C ALA A 19 20.14 -10.63 -1.36
N VAL A 20 19.38 -9.58 -1.08
CA VAL A 20 19.75 -8.58 -0.09
C VAL A 20 19.78 -9.19 1.31
N ALA A 21 18.79 -10.01 1.63
CA ALA A 21 18.73 -10.66 2.93
C ALA A 21 19.96 -11.57 3.15
N GLU A 22 20.36 -12.33 2.15
CA GLU A 22 21.53 -13.20 2.22
C GLU A 22 22.81 -12.37 2.37
N GLU A 23 22.95 -11.33 1.56
CA GLU A 23 24.13 -10.49 1.59
C GLU A 23 24.33 -9.81 2.94
N LYS A 24 23.24 -9.34 3.54
CA LYS A 24 23.29 -8.59 4.80
C LYS A 24 23.07 -9.47 6.03
N SER A 25 22.84 -10.77 5.83
CA SER A 25 22.56 -11.72 6.91
C SER A 25 21.38 -11.28 7.77
N ILE A 26 20.30 -10.84 7.12
CA ILE A 26 19.08 -10.45 7.80
C ILE A 26 17.90 -11.26 7.27
N ASP A 27 16.78 -11.21 8.00
CA ASP A 27 15.57 -11.90 7.59
C ASP A 27 14.99 -11.25 6.32
N GLN A 28 14.57 -12.07 5.39
CA GLN A 28 13.94 -11.60 4.14
C GLN A 28 12.73 -10.72 4.42
N LYS A 29 12.00 -10.99 5.50
CA LYS A 29 10.86 -10.20 5.92
C LYS A 29 11.25 -8.74 6.17
N ILE A 30 12.41 -8.52 6.76
CA ILE A 30 12.90 -7.15 7.02
C ILE A 30 13.13 -6.42 5.71
N VAL A 31 13.70 -7.11 4.72
CA VAL A 31 13.92 -6.52 3.40
C VAL A 31 12.61 -6.16 2.74
N ILE A 32 11.62 -7.06 2.82
CA ILE A 32 10.30 -6.81 2.24
C ILE A 32 9.63 -5.62 2.90
N GLU A 33 9.72 -5.49 4.22
CA GLU A 33 9.17 -4.34 4.93
C GLU A 33 9.82 -3.03 4.47
N ALA A 34 11.13 -3.03 4.27
CA ALA A 34 11.84 -1.85 3.77
C ALA A 34 11.39 -1.51 2.35
N MET A 35 11.16 -2.52 1.52
CA MET A 35 10.64 -2.30 0.16
C MET A 35 9.24 -1.71 0.19
N GLN A 36 8.40 -2.19 1.11
CA GLN A 36 7.05 -1.64 1.29
C GLN A 36 7.09 -0.16 1.67
N GLU A 37 7.98 0.21 2.57
CA GLU A 37 8.14 1.62 2.94
C GLU A 37 8.58 2.48 1.77
N ALA A 38 9.50 1.97 0.95
CA ALA A 38 9.97 2.70 -0.23
C ALA A 38 8.81 2.91 -1.22
N ILE A 39 7.98 1.89 -1.41
CA ILE A 39 6.82 1.97 -2.29
C ILE A 39 5.81 2.97 -1.74
N GLU A 40 5.58 2.97 -0.44
CA GLU A 40 4.68 3.93 0.20
C GLU A 40 5.14 5.36 -0.01
N LYS A 41 6.43 5.62 0.14
CA LYS A 41 6.98 6.96 -0.10
C LYS A 41 6.80 7.38 -1.54
N ALA A 42 7.06 6.48 -2.48
CA ALA A 42 6.89 6.76 -3.89
C ALA A 42 5.43 7.02 -4.23
N ALA A 43 4.52 6.24 -3.64
CA ALA A 43 3.09 6.42 -3.86
C ALA A 43 2.60 7.75 -3.30
N LYS A 44 3.07 8.14 -2.13
CA LYS A 44 2.71 9.44 -1.55
C LYS A 44 3.24 10.59 -2.40
N ALA A 45 4.40 10.43 -3.00
CA ALA A 45 4.93 11.44 -3.92
C ALA A 45 4.05 11.58 -5.16
N LYS A 46 3.46 10.49 -5.62
CA LYS A 46 2.59 10.50 -6.80
C LYS A 46 1.18 10.97 -6.50
N TYR A 47 0.58 10.47 -5.43
CA TYR A 47 -0.83 10.74 -5.11
C TYR A 47 -1.04 11.90 -4.15
N GLY A 48 -0.02 12.30 -3.41
CA GLY A 48 -0.08 13.37 -2.43
C GLY A 48 0.34 12.91 -1.05
N GLN A 49 1.18 13.72 -0.40
CA GLN A 49 1.70 13.40 0.94
C GLN A 49 0.61 13.39 2.01
N GLU A 50 -0.51 14.07 1.74
CA GLU A 50 -1.63 14.15 2.65
C GLU A 50 -2.40 12.84 2.81
N HIS A 51 -2.26 11.91 1.88
CA HIS A 51 -2.97 10.63 1.92
C HIS A 51 -2.24 9.61 2.77
N ASP A 52 -3.00 8.75 3.44
CA ASP A 52 -2.46 7.59 4.14
C ASP A 52 -2.44 6.44 3.15
N ILE A 53 -1.28 6.17 2.60
CA ILE A 53 -1.12 5.12 1.59
C ILE A 53 -0.23 4.04 2.19
N ARG A 54 -0.69 2.80 2.10
CA ARG A 54 0.05 1.65 2.60
C ARG A 54 0.36 0.70 1.46
N ALA A 55 1.57 0.18 1.44
CA ALA A 55 2.01 -0.81 0.47
C ALA A 55 2.18 -2.15 1.17
N GLN A 56 1.78 -3.20 0.48
CA GLN A 56 1.95 -4.57 0.95
C GLN A 56 2.59 -5.39 -0.15
N ILE A 57 3.52 -6.24 0.23
CA ILE A 57 4.14 -7.20 -0.68
C ILE A 57 3.92 -8.60 -0.11
N ASP A 58 3.31 -9.47 -0.90
CA ASP A 58 3.11 -10.85 -0.50
C ASP A 58 4.47 -11.55 -0.50
N PRO A 59 4.93 -12.09 0.64
CA PRO A 59 6.23 -12.73 0.72
C PRO A 59 6.33 -14.05 -0.05
N VAL A 60 5.21 -14.60 -0.46
CA VAL A 60 5.18 -15.87 -1.21
C VAL A 60 5.11 -15.60 -2.72
N THR A 61 4.26 -14.70 -3.15
CA THR A 61 4.02 -14.45 -4.58
C THR A 61 4.73 -13.22 -5.12
N GLY A 62 5.13 -12.30 -4.24
CA GLY A 62 5.70 -11.02 -4.65
C GLY A 62 4.67 -10.02 -5.12
N GLU A 63 3.39 -10.32 -4.97
CA GLU A 63 2.32 -9.42 -5.40
C GLU A 63 2.34 -8.14 -4.58
N GLN A 64 2.30 -7.00 -5.28
CA GLN A 64 2.23 -5.69 -4.65
C GLN A 64 0.79 -5.22 -4.58
N THR A 65 0.41 -4.67 -3.44
CA THR A 65 -0.90 -4.05 -3.26
C THR A 65 -0.71 -2.67 -2.65
N LEU A 66 -1.31 -1.66 -3.26
CA LEU A 66 -1.33 -0.31 -2.71
C LEU A 66 -2.73 -0.02 -2.21
N LEU A 67 -2.82 0.47 -0.98
CA LEU A 67 -4.08 0.78 -0.34
C LEU A 67 -4.07 2.22 0.15
N ARG A 68 -5.13 2.95 -0.14
CA ARG A 68 -5.40 4.23 0.48
C ARG A 68 -6.31 3.95 1.67
N VAL A 69 -5.95 4.47 2.82
CA VAL A 69 -6.67 4.20 4.07
C VAL A 69 -7.38 5.47 4.53
N LEU A 70 -8.66 5.33 4.84
CA LEU A 70 -9.47 6.40 5.44
C LEU A 70 -9.93 5.92 6.80
N THR A 71 -9.77 6.77 7.81
CA THR A 71 -10.23 6.48 9.16
C THR A 71 -11.60 7.12 9.37
N VAL A 72 -12.54 6.35 9.88
CA VAL A 72 -13.88 6.85 10.17
C VAL A 72 -13.86 7.66 11.47
N VAL A 73 -14.30 8.91 11.38
CA VAL A 73 -14.33 9.82 12.52
C VAL A 73 -15.68 10.49 12.63
N SER A 74 -15.93 11.10 13.79
CA SER A 74 -17.14 11.92 14.00
C SER A 74 -17.03 13.23 13.22
N ASP A 75 -18.15 13.90 13.05
CA ASP A 75 -18.15 15.21 12.39
C ASP A 75 -17.25 16.21 13.12
N GLU A 76 -17.19 16.11 14.44
CA GLU A 76 -16.37 17.00 15.25
C GLU A 76 -14.88 16.77 15.07
N GLU A 77 -14.49 15.52 14.83
CA GLU A 77 -13.09 15.14 14.66
C GLU A 77 -12.63 15.23 13.22
N TYR A 78 -13.55 15.42 12.29
CA TYR A 78 -13.23 15.47 10.87
C TYR A 78 -12.43 16.72 10.53
N GLU A 79 -11.17 16.55 10.19
CA GLU A 79 -10.24 17.64 9.88
C GLU A 79 -9.55 17.47 8.53
N ASP A 80 -9.42 16.23 8.06
CA ASP A 80 -8.58 15.92 6.92
C ASP A 80 -9.29 14.95 5.97
N GLU A 81 -9.88 15.48 4.92
CA GLU A 81 -10.61 14.65 3.95
C GLU A 81 -9.73 13.64 3.22
N ALA A 82 -8.41 13.86 3.22
CA ALA A 82 -7.51 12.94 2.56
C ALA A 82 -7.28 11.65 3.35
N LYS A 83 -7.46 11.70 4.68
CA LYS A 83 -7.20 10.57 5.58
C LYS A 83 -8.41 10.13 6.37
N GLN A 84 -9.48 10.89 6.34
CA GLN A 84 -10.63 10.66 7.19
C GLN A 84 -11.93 10.61 6.39
N LEU A 85 -12.91 9.96 6.98
CA LEU A 85 -14.25 9.86 6.41
C LEU A 85 -15.25 10.02 7.55
N ARG A 86 -16.31 10.79 7.32
CA ARG A 86 -17.35 10.97 8.32
C ARG A 86 -18.16 9.68 8.47
N LEU A 87 -18.59 9.40 9.68
CA LEU A 87 -19.34 8.19 9.97
C LEU A 87 -20.58 8.03 9.09
N ALA A 88 -21.32 9.13 8.87
CA ALA A 88 -22.52 9.09 8.05
C ALA A 88 -22.23 8.65 6.62
N GLU A 89 -21.12 9.14 6.06
CA GLU A 89 -20.71 8.78 4.72
C GLU A 89 -20.16 7.35 4.66
N ALA A 90 -19.42 6.96 5.70
CA ALA A 90 -18.88 5.60 5.81
C ALA A 90 -20.01 4.57 5.82
N LYS A 91 -21.08 4.83 6.55
CA LYS A 91 -22.21 3.91 6.65
C LYS A 91 -22.99 3.78 5.34
N LYS A 92 -22.92 4.76 4.47
CA LYS A 92 -23.50 4.67 3.14
C LYS A 92 -22.72 3.67 2.27
N ILE A 93 -21.43 3.57 2.50
CA ILE A 93 -20.56 2.63 1.78
C ILE A 93 -20.69 1.24 2.38
N ASP A 94 -20.59 1.16 3.70
CA ASP A 94 -20.68 -0.10 4.44
C ASP A 94 -21.31 0.16 5.79
N PRO A 95 -22.54 -0.31 6.02
CA PRO A 95 -23.24 -0.06 7.28
C PRO A 95 -22.56 -0.62 8.52
N SER A 96 -21.63 -1.55 8.36
CA SER A 96 -20.91 -2.15 9.48
C SER A 96 -19.78 -1.27 10.01
N LEU A 97 -19.43 -0.21 9.29
CA LEU A 97 -18.36 0.70 9.72
C LEU A 97 -18.77 1.51 10.94
N GLU A 98 -17.82 1.70 11.83
CA GLU A 98 -18.02 2.44 13.07
C GLU A 98 -16.91 3.47 13.25
N LEU A 99 -17.02 4.31 14.27
CA LEU A 99 -15.98 5.26 14.61
C LEU A 99 -14.68 4.50 14.89
N GLY A 100 -13.58 4.96 14.30
CA GLY A 100 -12.29 4.32 14.43
C GLY A 100 -12.02 3.21 13.42
N SER A 101 -13.03 2.80 12.67
CA SER A 101 -12.83 1.81 11.61
C SER A 101 -11.99 2.40 10.48
N GLU A 102 -11.29 1.52 9.77
CA GLU A 102 -10.53 1.92 8.60
C GLU A 102 -11.21 1.39 7.35
N LEU A 103 -11.36 2.26 6.35
CA LEU A 103 -11.85 1.89 5.03
C LEU A 103 -10.66 1.93 4.09
N THR A 104 -10.40 0.81 3.41
CA THR A 104 -9.29 0.73 2.47
C THR A 104 -9.80 0.76 1.04
N GLU A 105 -9.08 1.47 0.19
CA GLU A 105 -9.36 1.55 -1.23
C GLU A 105 -8.11 1.11 -1.98
N GLU A 106 -8.25 0.11 -2.84
CA GLU A 106 -7.10 -0.38 -3.59
C GLU A 106 -6.76 0.60 -4.71
N LEU A 107 -5.48 0.97 -4.77
CA LEU A 107 -4.95 1.85 -5.81
C LEU A 107 -4.23 1.02 -6.87
N PRO A 108 -4.13 1.54 -8.10
CA PRO A 108 -3.34 0.85 -9.12
C PRO A 108 -1.90 0.68 -8.66
N PRO A 109 -1.31 -0.49 -8.86
CA PRO A 109 0.08 -0.71 -8.45
C PRO A 109 1.04 0.15 -9.26
N PHE A 110 2.16 0.51 -8.61
CA PHE A 110 3.24 1.19 -9.31
C PHE A 110 3.91 0.24 -10.28
N ASP A 111 4.20 0.74 -11.45
CA ASP A 111 5.02 0.03 -12.41
C ASP A 111 6.37 0.71 -12.47
N PHE A 112 7.30 0.28 -11.64
CA PHE A 112 8.64 0.83 -11.59
C PHE A 112 9.45 0.52 -12.85
N GLY A 113 9.04 -0.49 -13.60
CA GLY A 113 9.70 -0.84 -14.84
C GLY A 113 9.39 0.09 -15.99
N ARG A 114 8.47 1.01 -15.80
CA ARG A 114 8.04 1.94 -16.83
C ARG A 114 8.46 3.38 -16.57
N VAL A 115 9.54 3.56 -15.93
CA VAL A 115 10.06 4.92 -15.76
C VAL A 115 10.61 5.33 -17.11
N ALA A 116 9.83 6.05 -17.81
CA ALA A 116 10.25 6.54 -19.11
C ALA A 116 10.75 7.96 -18.97
#